data_244027ea9dc645a8de9089206d2f10b1
#
_entry.id   244027ea9dc645a8de9089206d2f10b1
#
_cell.length_a   1.000
_cell.length_b   1.000
_cell.length_c   1.000
_cell.angle_alpha   90.00
_cell.angle_beta   90.00
_cell.angle_gamma   90.00
#
_symmetry.space_group_name_H-M   'P 1'
#
loop_
_entity.id
_entity.type
_entity.pdbx_description
1 polymer ?
#
loop_
_entity_poly.entity_id
_entity_poly.type
_entity_poly.pdbx_seq_one_letter_code
_entity_poly.pdbx_strand_id
1 'polypeptide(L)'
;ALTREQFLLREIQITAKLWLDGLDEARIESTIKDQNLFQFSSSETTHRCIITCLQRLAALSNGTSDAIDKKANSQEGGCSVSNLDLLDLGARTIEPESNSSANSLISLIANGLPDQAIQVNLYAMMRLYRLFYAFMTDEIGMRLRSFNFSFTPMDLNAFMAQYQADNPEASQWSEATVKRIKSTLKQCLVKAGYLDNNRSTELRPLLLDLEVRDVIIANGDADILYVFNGRGAE
;
A
#
# COMPACT_ATOMS: atom_id res chain seq x y z
N ALA A 1 8.74 -8.13 1.89
CA ALA A 1 7.56 -9.01 2.08
C ALA A 1 6.55 -8.35 3.01
N LEU A 2 5.27 -8.48 2.73
CA LEU A 2 4.13 -7.89 3.45
C LEU A 2 3.88 -8.55 4.84
N THR A 3 4.92 -8.96 5.54
CA THR A 3 4.83 -9.77 6.77
C THR A 3 4.63 -8.96 8.05
N ARG A 4 5.00 -7.69 8.03
CA ARG A 4 4.94 -6.78 9.19
C ARG A 4 4.19 -5.50 8.86
N GLU A 5 3.74 -5.38 7.63
CA GLU A 5 3.01 -4.22 7.16
C GLU A 5 1.60 -4.23 7.74
N GLN A 6 1.21 -3.10 8.27
CA GLN A 6 -0.14 -2.87 8.77
C GLN A 6 -0.81 -1.83 7.89
N PHE A 7 -2.11 -1.65 8.05
CA PHE A 7 -2.85 -0.64 7.29
C PHE A 7 -2.37 0.79 7.62
N LEU A 8 -1.93 1.04 8.86
CA LEU A 8 -1.26 2.27 9.34
C LEU A 8 -1.99 3.57 8.97
N LEU A 9 -3.35 3.58 9.02
CA LEU A 9 -4.13 4.73 8.57
C LEU A 9 -3.81 6.00 9.38
N ARG A 10 -3.77 5.90 10.72
CA ARG A 10 -3.47 7.03 11.59
C ARG A 10 -2.05 7.54 11.39
N GLU A 11 -1.11 6.62 11.29
CA GLU A 11 0.31 6.91 11.13
C GLU A 11 0.60 7.61 9.80
N ILE A 12 -0.01 7.12 8.69
CA ILE A 12 0.16 7.76 7.38
C ILE A 12 -0.50 9.14 7.32
N GLN A 13 -1.63 9.36 8.00
CA GLN A 13 -2.26 10.67 8.09
C GLN A 13 -1.35 11.69 8.81
N ILE A 14 -0.73 11.28 9.92
CA ILE A 14 0.23 12.13 10.65
C ILE A 14 1.43 12.45 9.75
N THR A 15 1.99 11.44 9.10
CA THR A 15 3.14 11.60 8.20
C THR A 15 2.80 12.50 7.01
N ALA A 16 1.61 12.35 6.42
CA ALA A 16 1.15 13.15 5.30
C ALA A 16 0.98 14.64 5.68
N LYS A 17 0.50 14.93 6.88
CA LYS A 17 0.42 16.32 7.38
C LYS A 17 1.79 16.97 7.47
N LEU A 18 2.74 16.29 8.09
CA LEU A 18 4.12 16.79 8.21
C LEU A 18 4.79 16.96 6.83
N TRP A 19 4.47 16.06 5.89
CA TRP A 19 4.94 16.16 4.51
C TRP A 19 4.40 17.41 3.80
N LEU A 20 3.08 17.69 3.95
CA LEU A 20 2.46 18.89 3.38
C LEU A 20 2.94 20.20 4.04
N ASP A 21 3.36 20.13 5.31
CA ASP A 21 4.00 21.26 6.01
C ASP A 21 5.42 21.55 5.49
N GLY A 22 5.89 20.80 4.48
CA GLY A 22 7.18 21.01 3.83
C GLY A 22 8.39 20.47 4.62
N LEU A 23 8.18 19.57 5.57
CA LEU A 23 9.26 18.92 6.29
C LEU A 23 9.92 17.86 5.41
N ASP A 24 11.25 17.82 5.42
CA ASP A 24 12.01 16.73 4.82
C ASP A 24 11.88 15.43 5.64
N GLU A 25 12.26 14.29 5.05
CA GLU A 25 12.12 12.97 5.67
C GLU A 25 12.80 12.89 7.05
N ALA A 26 13.99 13.49 7.20
CA ALA A 26 14.74 13.46 8.45
C ALA A 26 14.02 14.27 9.56
N ARG A 27 13.43 15.40 9.20
CA ARG A 27 12.63 16.22 10.12
C ARG A 27 11.31 15.56 10.48
N ILE A 28 10.65 14.90 9.52
CA ILE A 28 9.45 14.11 9.78
C ILE A 28 9.79 13.02 10.80
N GLU A 29 10.88 12.28 10.57
CA GLU A 29 11.30 11.21 11.48
C GLU A 29 11.60 11.73 12.88
N SER A 30 12.40 12.82 13.01
CA SER A 30 12.72 13.41 14.30
C SER A 30 11.47 13.92 15.02
N THR A 31 10.58 14.63 14.31
CA THR A 31 9.35 15.16 14.90
C THR A 31 8.44 14.06 15.43
N ILE A 32 8.26 12.98 14.67
CA ILE A 32 7.42 11.85 15.09
C ILE A 32 8.02 11.15 16.31
N LYS A 33 9.35 10.97 16.36
CA LYS A 33 10.03 10.31 17.48
C LYS A 33 10.04 11.18 18.74
N ASP A 34 10.42 12.44 18.63
CA ASP A 34 10.59 13.36 19.75
C ASP A 34 9.26 13.64 20.45
N GLN A 35 8.18 13.75 19.67
CA GLN A 35 6.84 14.00 20.19
C GLN A 35 6.02 12.71 20.39
N ASN A 36 6.59 11.55 20.09
CA ASN A 36 5.91 10.24 20.15
C ASN A 36 4.52 10.25 19.49
N LEU A 37 4.42 10.86 18.29
CA LEU A 37 3.12 11.07 17.62
C LEU A 37 2.39 9.77 17.28
N PHE A 38 3.11 8.68 17.02
CA PHE A 38 2.52 7.36 16.76
C PHE A 38 2.09 6.64 18.02
N GLN A 39 2.54 7.09 19.20
CA GLN A 39 2.22 6.49 20.51
C GLN A 39 2.65 5.02 20.64
N PHE A 40 3.72 4.63 19.94
CA PHE A 40 4.31 3.30 20.09
C PHE A 40 5.30 3.30 21.26
N SER A 41 5.36 2.17 21.97
CA SER A 41 6.30 1.97 23.08
C SER A 41 7.72 1.65 22.60
N SER A 42 7.89 1.18 21.35
CA SER A 42 9.17 0.76 20.78
C SER A 42 9.64 1.75 19.72
N SER A 43 10.83 2.31 19.92
CA SER A 43 11.48 3.19 18.95
C SER A 43 11.75 2.51 17.60
N GLU A 44 12.11 1.20 17.62
CA GLU A 44 12.30 0.41 16.40
C GLU A 44 11.01 0.25 15.60
N THR A 45 9.88 0.01 16.30
CA THR A 45 8.57 -0.07 15.66
C THR A 45 8.19 1.29 15.06
N THR A 46 8.40 2.38 15.80
CA THR A 46 8.16 3.74 15.32
C THR A 46 8.95 4.02 14.04
N HIS A 47 10.24 3.78 14.05
CA HIS A 47 11.12 4.00 12.89
C HIS A 47 10.66 3.21 11.66
N ARG A 48 10.36 1.91 11.81
CA ARG A 48 9.87 1.07 10.71
C ARG A 48 8.54 1.59 10.14
N CYS A 49 7.61 2.00 11.00
CA CYS A 49 6.32 2.53 10.55
C CYS A 49 6.48 3.87 9.84
N ILE A 50 7.42 4.73 10.27
CA ILE A 50 7.75 5.99 9.57
C ILE A 50 8.23 5.70 8.15
N ILE A 51 9.23 4.81 8.01
CA ILE A 51 9.75 4.42 6.69
C ILE A 51 8.63 3.88 5.79
N THR A 52 7.77 3.01 6.33
CA THR A 52 6.64 2.48 5.58
C THR A 52 5.68 3.58 5.11
N CYS A 53 5.35 4.54 5.98
CA CYS A 53 4.49 5.67 5.62
C CYS A 53 5.13 6.56 4.54
N LEU A 54 6.41 6.92 4.70
CA LEU A 54 7.15 7.70 3.71
C LEU A 54 7.21 6.99 2.35
N GLN A 55 7.49 5.69 2.31
CA GLN A 55 7.47 4.90 1.08
C GLN A 55 6.11 4.89 0.39
N ARG A 56 5.01 4.84 1.15
CA ARG A 56 3.66 4.93 0.59
C ARG A 56 3.37 6.31 0.01
N LEU A 57 3.76 7.38 0.69
CA LEU A 57 3.60 8.74 0.16
C LEU A 57 4.45 8.96 -1.09
N ALA A 58 5.69 8.48 -1.10
CA ALA A 58 6.56 8.50 -2.27
C ALA A 58 5.97 7.72 -3.45
N ALA A 59 5.33 6.56 -3.21
CA ALA A 59 4.66 5.78 -4.24
C ALA A 59 3.48 6.53 -4.89
N LEU A 60 2.83 7.45 -4.17
CA LEU A 60 1.79 8.32 -4.73
C LEU A 60 2.36 9.45 -5.58
N SER A 61 3.59 9.89 -5.28
CA SER A 61 4.25 11.02 -5.96
C SER A 61 4.89 10.61 -7.30
N ASN A 62 5.27 9.34 -7.47
CA ASN A 62 5.84 8.84 -8.71
C ASN A 62 4.73 8.53 -9.70
N GLY A 63 4.57 9.36 -10.75
CA GLY A 63 3.66 9.08 -11.88
C GLY A 63 3.97 7.74 -12.54
N THR A 64 2.95 7.14 -13.15
CA THR A 64 2.84 5.86 -13.89
C THR A 64 4.06 4.91 -13.98
N SER A 65 3.81 3.65 -13.70
CA SER A 65 4.37 2.41 -14.31
C SER A 65 5.83 2.04 -14.10
N ASP A 66 6.73 2.92 -13.72
CA ASP A 66 8.15 2.55 -13.62
C ASP A 66 8.52 1.70 -12.40
N ALA A 67 7.66 1.64 -11.40
CA ALA A 67 7.94 0.89 -10.17
C ALA A 67 7.69 -0.62 -10.31
N ILE A 68 6.83 -1.05 -11.23
CA ILE A 68 6.49 -2.47 -11.45
C ILE A 68 7.46 -3.11 -12.44
N ASP A 69 7.90 -2.39 -13.48
CA ASP A 69 8.74 -2.97 -14.55
C ASP A 69 10.25 -2.90 -14.29
N LYS A 70 10.77 -1.97 -13.49
CA LYS A 70 12.21 -1.83 -13.25
C LYS A 70 12.85 -2.93 -12.40
N LYS A 71 12.07 -3.79 -11.74
CA LYS A 71 12.59 -4.91 -10.94
C LYS A 71 12.60 -6.26 -11.66
N ALA A 72 12.09 -6.32 -12.88
CA ALA A 72 12.07 -7.54 -13.68
C ALA A 72 13.35 -7.77 -14.51
N ASN A 73 14.26 -6.79 -14.60
CA ASN A 73 15.40 -6.85 -15.55
C ASN A 73 16.79 -6.66 -14.91
N SER A 74 16.93 -7.01 -13.61
CA SER A 74 18.25 -7.10 -12.98
C SER A 74 18.47 -8.53 -12.49
N GLN A 75 18.74 -9.42 -13.44
CA GLN A 75 19.33 -10.73 -13.17
C GLN A 75 20.85 -10.57 -13.27
N GLU A 76 21.55 -10.79 -12.17
CA GLU A 76 22.61 -11.78 -11.98
C GLU A 76 23.40 -11.48 -10.70
N GLY A 77 23.57 -12.50 -9.85
CA GLY A 77 24.68 -12.60 -8.90
C GLY A 77 24.38 -12.55 -7.42
N GLY A 78 24.17 -13.72 -6.83
CA GLY A 78 24.85 -14.13 -5.59
C GLY A 78 24.55 -13.40 -4.29
N CYS A 79 23.71 -14.05 -3.47
CA CYS A 79 23.93 -14.31 -2.03
C CYS A 79 24.56 -13.23 -1.16
N SER A 80 23.85 -12.91 -0.17
CA SER A 80 24.26 -12.43 1.16
C SER A 80 23.49 -11.20 1.56
N VAL A 81 22.52 -11.41 2.45
CA VAL A 81 21.77 -10.32 3.09
C VAL A 81 22.65 -9.73 4.17
N SER A 82 23.43 -8.75 3.86
CA SER A 82 24.03 -7.85 4.85
C SER A 82 23.36 -6.48 4.77
N ASN A 83 23.00 -5.99 5.94
CA ASN A 83 22.31 -4.73 6.27
C ASN A 83 23.06 -3.45 5.86
N LEU A 84 23.45 -3.24 4.60
CA LEU A 84 24.32 -2.10 4.28
C LEU A 84 24.20 -1.55 2.85
N ASP A 85 23.00 -1.55 2.24
CA ASP A 85 22.82 -0.82 0.97
C ASP A 85 21.64 0.16 1.00
N LEU A 86 21.55 0.95 2.08
CA LEU A 86 20.58 2.04 2.21
C LEU A 86 21.23 3.43 2.12
N LEU A 87 22.48 3.53 1.65
CA LEU A 87 23.22 4.80 1.70
C LEU A 87 23.63 5.39 0.35
N ASP A 88 23.03 4.98 -0.77
CA ASP A 88 23.30 5.63 -2.05
C ASP A 88 22.03 6.07 -2.79
N LEU A 89 21.12 6.70 -2.07
CA LEU A 89 20.16 7.64 -2.64
C LEU A 89 20.71 9.03 -2.43
N GLY A 90 21.58 9.44 -3.37
CA GLY A 90 22.06 10.81 -3.45
C GLY A 90 20.91 11.80 -3.26
N ALA A 91 21.15 12.80 -2.41
CA ALA A 91 20.26 13.92 -2.18
C ALA A 91 19.78 14.52 -3.52
N ARG A 92 18.68 14.00 -4.04
CA ARG A 92 17.89 14.69 -5.04
C ARG A 92 17.02 15.66 -4.28
N THR A 93 17.42 16.90 -4.29
CA THR A 93 16.55 18.04 -4.04
C THR A 93 15.35 17.87 -4.97
N ILE A 94 14.23 17.44 -4.43
CA ILE A 94 12.97 17.38 -5.18
C ILE A 94 12.50 18.83 -5.25
N GLU A 95 12.80 19.48 -6.38
CA GLU A 95 12.17 20.76 -6.73
C GLU A 95 10.65 20.52 -6.78
N PRO A 96 9.82 21.40 -6.18
CA PRO A 96 8.37 21.21 -6.08
C PRO A 96 7.63 21.56 -7.38
N GLU A 97 8.19 21.23 -8.55
CA GLU A 97 7.52 21.43 -9.83
C GLU A 97 7.01 20.10 -10.41
N SER A 98 5.69 20.03 -10.53
CA SER A 98 4.90 19.05 -11.27
C SER A 98 4.48 17.76 -10.58
N ASN A 99 3.60 17.83 -9.58
CA ASN A 99 2.60 16.76 -9.48
C ASN A 99 1.37 17.25 -8.68
N SER A 100 0.56 18.05 -9.33
CA SER A 100 -0.75 18.48 -8.80
C SER A 100 -1.56 17.29 -8.27
N SER A 101 -1.54 16.17 -9.00
CA SER A 101 -2.25 14.95 -8.63
C SER A 101 -1.68 14.27 -7.39
N ALA A 102 -0.35 14.17 -7.27
CA ALA A 102 0.30 13.56 -6.10
C ALA A 102 0.03 14.35 -4.82
N ASN A 103 0.16 15.67 -4.88
CA ASN A 103 -0.15 16.55 -3.76
C ASN A 103 -1.64 16.46 -3.39
N SER A 104 -2.54 16.27 -4.37
CA SER A 104 -3.97 16.05 -4.12
C SER A 104 -4.22 14.76 -3.34
N LEU A 105 -3.61 13.64 -3.71
CA LEU A 105 -3.74 12.36 -2.97
C LEU A 105 -3.18 12.46 -1.55
N ILE A 106 -2.00 13.09 -1.38
CA ILE A 106 -1.41 13.29 -0.05
C ILE A 106 -2.30 14.19 0.80
N SER A 107 -2.91 15.23 0.19
CA SER A 107 -3.86 16.10 0.86
C SER A 107 -5.12 15.36 1.30
N LEU A 108 -5.65 14.46 0.46
CA LEU A 108 -6.79 13.61 0.81
C LEU A 108 -6.48 12.66 1.98
N ILE A 109 -5.26 12.10 2.06
CA ILE A 109 -4.84 11.33 3.24
C ILE A 109 -4.80 12.22 4.48
N ALA A 110 -4.17 13.39 4.38
CA ALA A 110 -3.90 14.25 5.53
C ALA A 110 -5.16 14.92 6.09
N ASN A 111 -6.01 15.43 5.21
CA ASN A 111 -7.08 16.36 5.54
C ASN A 111 -8.46 15.94 5.01
N GLY A 112 -8.53 14.90 4.19
CA GLY A 112 -9.77 14.41 3.58
C GLY A 112 -10.70 13.71 4.58
N LEU A 113 -11.84 13.28 4.08
CA LEU A 113 -12.78 12.46 4.83
C LEU A 113 -12.15 11.10 5.19
N PRO A 114 -12.61 10.44 6.26
CA PRO A 114 -12.07 9.13 6.66
C PRO A 114 -12.06 8.10 5.52
N ASP A 115 -13.13 8.04 4.72
CA ASP A 115 -13.23 7.10 3.60
C ASP A 115 -12.26 7.44 2.47
N GLN A 116 -12.03 8.72 2.18
CA GLN A 116 -11.03 9.18 1.21
C GLN A 116 -9.62 8.74 1.66
N ALA A 117 -9.27 9.00 2.92
CA ALA A 117 -7.98 8.61 3.46
C ALA A 117 -7.76 7.08 3.42
N ILE A 118 -8.79 6.29 3.70
CA ILE A 118 -8.77 4.83 3.59
C ILE A 118 -8.50 4.40 2.14
N GLN A 119 -9.23 4.95 1.18
CA GLN A 119 -9.14 4.61 -0.23
C GLN A 119 -7.78 4.99 -0.82
N VAL A 120 -7.28 6.18 -0.50
CA VAL A 120 -5.95 6.62 -0.95
C VAL A 120 -4.83 5.79 -0.31
N ASN A 121 -4.93 5.44 0.99
CA ASN A 121 -3.96 4.55 1.62
C ASN A 121 -3.97 3.14 0.98
N LEU A 122 -5.15 2.61 0.65
CA LEU A 122 -5.29 1.35 -0.07
C LEU A 122 -4.60 1.43 -1.44
N TYR A 123 -4.83 2.50 -2.19
CA TYR A 123 -4.19 2.76 -3.47
C TYR A 123 -2.66 2.86 -3.33
N ALA A 124 -2.16 3.58 -2.33
CA ALA A 124 -0.72 3.66 -2.04
C ALA A 124 -0.11 2.29 -1.75
N MET A 125 -0.83 1.43 -1.01
CA MET A 125 -0.39 0.07 -0.74
C MET A 125 -0.34 -0.79 -2.02
N MET A 126 -1.29 -0.64 -2.92
CA MET A 126 -1.28 -1.32 -4.21
C MET A 126 -0.08 -0.89 -5.06
N ARG A 127 0.24 0.39 -5.09
CA ARG A 127 1.41 0.91 -5.83
C ARG A 127 2.75 0.45 -5.24
N LEU A 128 2.82 0.29 -3.93
CA LEU A 128 4.07 -0.07 -3.25
C LEU A 128 4.34 -1.58 -3.21
N TYR A 129 3.30 -2.40 -3.05
CA TYR A 129 3.45 -3.84 -2.80
C TYR A 129 2.86 -4.68 -3.93
N ARG A 130 3.71 -5.28 -4.76
CA ARG A 130 3.30 -6.14 -5.88
C ARG A 130 2.34 -7.27 -5.46
N LEU A 131 2.60 -7.93 -4.32
CA LEU A 131 1.69 -8.96 -3.80
C LEU A 131 0.31 -8.37 -3.47
N PHE A 132 0.28 -7.18 -2.86
CA PHE A 132 -0.98 -6.54 -2.49
C PHE A 132 -1.73 -6.08 -3.73
N TYR A 133 -1.04 -5.56 -4.73
CA TYR A 133 -1.61 -5.24 -6.04
C TYR A 133 -2.28 -6.47 -6.66
N ALA A 134 -1.54 -7.57 -6.84
CA ALA A 134 -2.08 -8.82 -7.39
C ALA A 134 -3.27 -9.34 -6.58
N PHE A 135 -3.19 -9.28 -5.25
CA PHE A 135 -4.30 -9.70 -4.39
C PHE A 135 -5.56 -8.86 -4.61
N MET A 136 -5.41 -7.55 -4.72
CA MET A 136 -6.54 -6.65 -4.91
C MET A 136 -7.12 -6.74 -6.32
N THR A 137 -6.28 -6.90 -7.35
CA THR A 137 -6.74 -7.00 -8.75
C THR A 137 -7.30 -8.36 -9.09
N ASP A 138 -6.54 -9.43 -8.83
CA ASP A 138 -6.83 -10.77 -9.35
C ASP A 138 -7.81 -11.54 -8.47
N GLU A 139 -7.85 -11.24 -7.18
CA GLU A 139 -8.76 -11.93 -6.26
C GLU A 139 -9.95 -11.05 -5.87
N ILE A 140 -9.72 -9.88 -5.28
CA ILE A 140 -10.82 -9.05 -4.76
C ILE A 140 -11.58 -8.36 -5.89
N GLY A 141 -10.90 -7.65 -6.77
CA GLY A 141 -11.52 -6.90 -7.85
C GLY A 141 -12.25 -7.79 -8.85
N MET A 142 -11.69 -8.97 -9.18
CA MET A 142 -12.37 -9.92 -10.06
C MET A 142 -13.64 -10.48 -9.43
N ARG A 143 -13.66 -10.70 -8.11
CA ARG A 143 -14.87 -11.12 -7.40
C ARG A 143 -15.94 -10.04 -7.42
N LEU A 144 -15.57 -8.79 -7.13
CA LEU A 144 -16.50 -7.66 -7.20
C LEU A 144 -17.06 -7.48 -8.60
N ARG A 145 -16.23 -7.59 -9.63
CA ARG A 145 -16.63 -7.49 -11.05
C ARG A 145 -17.61 -8.59 -11.47
N SER A 146 -17.41 -9.81 -10.96
CA SER A 146 -18.29 -10.95 -11.24
C SER A 146 -19.50 -11.05 -10.30
N PHE A 147 -19.69 -10.06 -9.41
CA PHE A 147 -20.74 -10.09 -8.37
C PHE A 147 -20.65 -11.32 -7.45
N ASN A 148 -19.48 -11.91 -7.33
CA ASN A 148 -19.20 -12.99 -6.39
C ASN A 148 -18.64 -12.42 -5.09
N PHE A 149 -19.49 -12.08 -4.16
CA PHE A 149 -19.08 -11.48 -2.89
C PHE A 149 -18.58 -12.51 -1.85
N SER A 150 -18.59 -13.79 -2.17
CA SER A 150 -18.04 -14.82 -1.27
C SER A 150 -16.51 -14.76 -1.26
N PHE A 151 -15.91 -14.69 -0.08
CA PHE A 151 -14.46 -14.72 0.12
C PHE A 151 -14.12 -15.54 1.36
N THR A 152 -13.73 -16.76 1.17
CA THR A 152 -13.47 -17.75 2.23
C THR A 152 -11.97 -17.88 2.53
N PRO A 153 -11.57 -18.51 3.65
CA PRO A 153 -10.17 -18.86 3.89
C PRO A 153 -9.58 -19.78 2.80
N MET A 154 -10.40 -20.57 2.11
CA MET A 154 -9.95 -21.41 1.00
C MET A 154 -9.52 -20.57 -0.20
N ASP A 155 -10.27 -19.52 -0.51
CA ASP A 155 -9.96 -18.61 -1.62
C ASP A 155 -8.62 -17.90 -1.37
N LEU A 156 -8.40 -17.41 -0.14
CA LEU A 156 -7.12 -16.80 0.24
C LEU A 156 -5.96 -17.80 0.18
N ASN A 157 -6.21 -19.08 0.52
CA ASN A 157 -5.19 -20.12 0.39
C ASN A 157 -4.88 -20.41 -1.08
N ALA A 158 -5.91 -20.52 -1.93
CA ALA A 158 -5.76 -20.72 -3.36
C ALA A 158 -4.99 -19.58 -4.03
N PHE A 159 -5.35 -18.32 -3.72
CA PHE A 159 -4.61 -17.16 -4.20
C PHE A 159 -3.13 -17.22 -3.80
N MET A 160 -2.83 -17.51 -2.53
CA MET A 160 -1.44 -17.58 -2.06
C MET A 160 -0.65 -18.72 -2.72
N ALA A 161 -1.28 -19.88 -2.93
CA ALA A 161 -0.63 -21.00 -3.62
C ALA A 161 -0.33 -20.64 -5.08
N GLN A 162 -1.26 -20.01 -5.78
CA GLN A 162 -1.08 -19.56 -7.15
C GLN A 162 0.03 -18.49 -7.21
N TYR A 163 -0.01 -17.48 -6.33
CA TYR A 163 1.00 -16.43 -6.29
C TYR A 163 2.42 -16.99 -6.05
N GLN A 164 2.56 -18.01 -5.17
CA GLN A 164 3.84 -18.68 -4.94
C GLN A 164 4.29 -19.50 -6.15
N ALA A 165 3.37 -20.12 -6.90
CA ALA A 165 3.70 -20.85 -8.12
C ALA A 165 4.21 -19.92 -9.24
N ASP A 166 3.61 -18.73 -9.35
CA ASP A 166 3.93 -17.76 -10.40
C ASP A 166 5.14 -16.88 -10.06
N ASN A 167 5.58 -16.84 -8.80
CA ASN A 167 6.67 -15.97 -8.35
C ASN A 167 7.77 -16.76 -7.63
N PRO A 168 8.94 -16.97 -8.27
CA PRO A 168 10.03 -17.75 -7.69
C PRO A 168 10.53 -17.25 -6.33
N GLU A 169 10.51 -15.94 -6.09
CA GLU A 169 10.87 -15.36 -4.79
C GLU A 169 9.86 -15.73 -3.69
N ALA A 170 8.58 -15.81 -4.05
CA ALA A 170 7.50 -16.17 -3.13
C ALA A 170 7.46 -17.68 -2.83
N SER A 171 7.92 -18.52 -3.75
CA SER A 171 7.98 -19.97 -3.56
C SER A 171 8.91 -20.38 -2.40
N GLN A 172 9.88 -19.54 -2.05
CA GLN A 172 10.83 -19.79 -0.96
C GLN A 172 10.29 -19.35 0.42
N TRP A 173 9.09 -18.78 0.51
CA TRP A 173 8.55 -18.33 1.79
C TRP A 173 8.19 -19.50 2.69
N SER A 174 8.60 -19.41 3.96
CA SER A 174 8.20 -20.40 4.97
C SER A 174 6.69 -20.34 5.22
N GLU A 175 6.11 -21.45 5.70
CA GLU A 175 4.70 -21.51 6.10
C GLU A 175 4.33 -20.42 7.12
N ALA A 176 5.22 -20.12 8.06
CA ALA A 176 5.03 -19.07 9.04
C ALA A 176 4.94 -17.69 8.37
N THR A 177 5.76 -17.44 7.33
CA THR A 177 5.70 -16.22 6.53
C THR A 177 4.38 -16.12 5.78
N VAL A 178 3.96 -17.17 5.08
CA VAL A 178 2.70 -17.24 4.35
C VAL A 178 1.51 -17.02 5.28
N LYS A 179 1.52 -17.63 6.47
CA LYS A 179 0.47 -17.43 7.48
C LYS A 179 0.36 -15.98 7.93
N ARG A 180 1.51 -15.31 8.15
CA ARG A 180 1.53 -13.88 8.51
C ARG A 180 1.01 -13.01 7.38
N ILE A 181 1.43 -13.25 6.14
CA ILE A 181 0.94 -12.53 4.96
C ILE A 181 -0.57 -12.65 4.85
N LYS A 182 -1.13 -13.87 4.92
CA LYS A 182 -2.58 -14.10 4.88
C LYS A 182 -3.32 -13.33 5.96
N SER A 183 -2.79 -13.30 7.17
CA SER A 183 -3.36 -12.53 8.26
C SER A 183 -3.33 -11.02 7.97
N THR A 184 -2.22 -10.52 7.43
CA THR A 184 -2.07 -9.10 7.06
C THR A 184 -3.04 -8.71 5.95
N LEU A 185 -3.13 -9.50 4.87
CA LEU A 185 -4.06 -9.24 3.76
C LEU A 185 -5.51 -9.15 4.27
N LYS A 186 -5.92 -10.12 5.10
CA LYS A 186 -7.26 -10.11 5.68
C LYS A 186 -7.53 -8.91 6.59
N GLN A 187 -6.55 -8.54 7.42
CA GLN A 187 -6.64 -7.33 8.25
C GLN A 187 -6.75 -6.06 7.41
N CYS A 188 -6.04 -5.97 6.29
CA CYS A 188 -6.16 -4.84 5.38
C CYS A 188 -7.57 -4.74 4.79
N LEU A 189 -8.19 -5.86 4.38
CA LEU A 189 -9.58 -5.86 3.90
C LEU A 189 -10.56 -5.39 4.97
N VAL A 190 -10.39 -5.81 6.23
CA VAL A 190 -11.24 -5.35 7.35
C VAL A 190 -11.05 -3.85 7.59
N LYS A 191 -9.80 -3.38 7.61
CA LYS A 191 -9.50 -1.95 7.85
C LYS A 191 -9.95 -1.06 6.69
N ALA A 192 -9.93 -1.58 5.48
CA ALA A 192 -10.41 -0.87 4.30
C ALA A 192 -11.95 -0.92 4.15
N GLY A 193 -12.65 -1.77 4.91
CA GLY A 193 -14.11 -1.86 4.87
C GLY A 193 -14.67 -2.90 3.90
N TYR A 194 -13.83 -3.72 3.26
CA TYR A 194 -14.31 -4.83 2.41
C TYR A 194 -14.88 -6.00 3.22
N LEU A 195 -14.46 -6.15 4.45
CA LEU A 195 -14.96 -7.16 5.39
C LEU A 195 -15.33 -6.50 6.71
N ASP A 196 -16.43 -6.94 7.34
CA ASP A 196 -16.84 -6.43 8.65
C ASP A 196 -15.85 -6.79 9.77
N ASN A 197 -15.31 -8.00 9.69
CA ASN A 197 -14.36 -8.52 10.68
C ASN A 197 -13.55 -9.70 10.11
N ASN A 198 -12.58 -10.18 10.89
CA ASN A 198 -11.71 -11.29 10.47
C ASN A 198 -12.41 -12.65 10.30
N ARG A 199 -13.68 -12.79 10.68
CA ARG A 199 -14.47 -14.02 10.47
C ARG A 199 -15.44 -13.90 9.31
N SER A 200 -15.66 -12.69 8.82
CA SER A 200 -16.50 -12.43 7.65
C SER A 200 -15.98 -13.19 6.44
N THR A 201 -16.93 -13.68 5.67
CA THR A 201 -16.70 -14.38 4.37
C THR A 201 -17.46 -13.71 3.24
N GLU A 202 -18.01 -12.54 3.47
CA GLU A 202 -18.74 -11.75 2.48
C GLU A 202 -18.06 -10.42 2.27
N LEU A 203 -17.68 -10.14 1.02
CA LEU A 203 -17.07 -8.89 0.59
C LEU A 203 -18.14 -7.83 0.40
N ARG A 204 -17.80 -6.60 0.75
CA ARG A 204 -18.58 -5.39 0.48
C ARG A 204 -17.82 -4.50 -0.48
N PRO A 205 -18.42 -4.12 -1.63
CA PRO A 205 -17.82 -3.11 -2.49
C PRO A 205 -17.74 -1.78 -1.75
N LEU A 206 -16.64 -1.04 -1.96
CA LEU A 206 -16.49 0.30 -1.41
C LEU A 206 -17.18 1.31 -2.31
N LEU A 207 -17.82 2.31 -1.72
CA LEU A 207 -18.28 3.47 -2.48
C LEU A 207 -17.05 4.35 -2.78
N LEU A 208 -16.54 4.26 -4.00
CA LEU A 208 -15.38 5.04 -4.41
C LEU A 208 -15.73 6.52 -4.44
N ASP A 209 -14.99 7.33 -3.70
CA ASP A 209 -15.11 8.77 -3.68
C ASP A 209 -14.71 9.35 -5.05
N LEU A 210 -15.46 10.34 -5.52
CA LEU A 210 -15.28 10.91 -6.87
C LEU A 210 -13.94 11.64 -7.00
N GLU A 211 -13.51 12.35 -5.98
CA GLU A 211 -12.24 13.06 -5.99
C GLU A 211 -11.05 12.08 -6.00
N VAL A 212 -11.13 11.02 -5.20
CA VAL A 212 -10.14 9.92 -5.20
C VAL A 212 -10.09 9.25 -6.57
N ARG A 213 -11.25 8.95 -7.16
CA ARG A 213 -11.36 8.37 -8.51
C ARG A 213 -10.66 9.25 -9.55
N ASP A 214 -11.00 10.53 -9.58
CA ASP A 214 -10.52 11.45 -10.60
C ASP A 214 -8.99 11.62 -10.51
N VAL A 215 -8.43 11.62 -9.31
CA VAL A 215 -6.97 11.68 -9.14
C VAL A 215 -6.29 10.35 -9.51
N ILE A 216 -6.89 9.19 -9.24
CA ILE A 216 -6.37 7.89 -9.70
C ILE A 216 -6.35 7.83 -11.23
N ILE A 217 -7.42 8.32 -11.89
CA ILE A 217 -7.48 8.43 -13.37
C ILE A 217 -6.40 9.36 -13.89
N ALA A 218 -6.21 10.52 -13.26
CA ALA A 218 -5.19 11.48 -13.65
C ALA A 218 -3.76 10.93 -13.49
N ASN A 219 -3.56 9.97 -12.58
CA ASN A 219 -2.30 9.25 -12.42
C ASN A 219 -2.09 8.13 -13.47
N GLY A 220 -3.07 7.87 -14.35
CA GLY A 220 -3.00 6.84 -15.39
C GLY A 220 -3.38 5.43 -14.94
N ASP A 221 -3.89 5.26 -13.71
CA ASP A 221 -4.23 3.96 -13.11
C ASP A 221 -5.75 3.69 -13.17
N ALA A 222 -6.43 4.17 -14.20
CA ALA A 222 -7.89 4.01 -14.36
C ALA A 222 -8.35 2.54 -14.41
N ASP A 223 -7.48 1.66 -14.86
CA ASP A 223 -7.70 0.21 -14.99
C ASP A 223 -7.91 -0.52 -13.67
N ILE A 224 -7.45 0.06 -12.54
CA ILE A 224 -7.63 -0.56 -11.22
C ILE A 224 -8.91 -0.13 -10.49
N LEU A 225 -9.70 0.79 -11.03
CA LEU A 225 -10.88 1.34 -10.31
C LEU A 225 -11.91 0.26 -9.94
N TYR A 226 -12.01 -0.82 -10.72
CA TYR A 226 -12.90 -1.93 -10.42
C TYR A 226 -12.59 -2.64 -9.10
N VAL A 227 -11.39 -2.46 -8.57
CA VAL A 227 -10.99 -3.03 -7.27
C VAL A 227 -11.86 -2.49 -6.14
N PHE A 228 -12.33 -1.23 -6.23
CA PHE A 228 -13.11 -0.60 -5.17
C PHE A 228 -14.57 -1.05 -5.19
N ASN A 229 -15.21 -1.02 -6.33
CA ASN A 229 -16.67 -1.24 -6.44
C ASN A 229 -17.09 -2.21 -7.55
N GLY A 230 -16.17 -2.90 -8.19
CA GLY A 230 -16.44 -3.79 -9.32
C GLY A 230 -16.72 -3.09 -10.64
N ARG A 231 -16.68 -1.74 -10.69
CA ARG A 231 -16.89 -0.94 -11.90
C ARG A 231 -15.56 -0.40 -12.40
N GLY A 232 -15.37 -0.40 -13.73
CA GLY A 232 -14.24 0.28 -14.35
C GLY A 232 -14.46 1.80 -14.46
N ALA A 233 -13.55 2.49 -15.10
CA ALA A 233 -13.76 3.87 -15.54
C ALA A 233 -14.81 3.86 -16.67
N GLU A 234 -16.00 4.36 -16.40
CA GLU A 234 -17.01 4.72 -17.39
C GLU A 234 -16.93 6.23 -17.69
#